data_4f9f89fbd661ed5a180338ea9b7ef655
#
_entry.id   4f9f89fbd661ed5a180338ea9b7ef655
#
_cell.length_a   1.000
_cell.length_b   1.000
_cell.length_c   1.000
_cell.angle_alpha   90.00
_cell.angle_beta   90.00
_cell.angle_gamma   90.00
#
_symmetry.space_group_name_H-M   'P 1'
#
loop_
_entity.id
_entity.type
_entity.pdbx_description
1 polymer ?
#
loop_
_entity_poly.entity_id
_entity_poly.type
_entity_poly.pdbx_seq_one_letter_code
_entity_poly.pdbx_strand_id
1 'polypeptide(L)'
;MEWDGYKVKESETDLDPYSTSFDDIGEGRFFQSEYPVDKERYTINQGNMGETEVIHIHSDNPGPIIYIVAGVHGDERAAWYAGIIMENATIRSGDLYILSPANKPGAERRNRYFYSSQDLNRSFPGSLDGTEAEKMAYAIFQDIKRVEPDFVLDLHEAIVYTEGRDFLGSTYIFSDLDLMSDLFFDLLWATEEGELCHNPFSYTGPGPMGSLNNTVSFQLKIPVITVETFRGFDIKRRVYDQLDSVQFVLDYYGMV
;
A
#
# COMPACT_ATOMS: atom_id res chain seq x y z
N MET A 1 7.01 -8.97 -33.57
CA MET A 1 5.70 -9.10 -32.89
C MET A 1 5.29 -7.69 -32.48
N GLU A 2 4.40 -7.09 -33.26
CA GLU A 2 3.94 -5.71 -33.00
C GLU A 2 3.06 -5.74 -31.76
N TRP A 3 3.40 -4.92 -30.77
CA TRP A 3 2.63 -4.67 -29.60
C TRP A 3 1.45 -3.77 -29.97
N ASP A 4 0.26 -4.36 -30.17
CA ASP A 4 -0.97 -3.59 -30.18
C ASP A 4 -1.15 -3.04 -28.76
N GLY A 5 -0.89 -1.74 -28.61
CA GLY A 5 -0.96 -1.06 -27.33
C GLY A 5 -2.32 -1.26 -26.68
N TYR A 6 -2.36 -2.09 -25.65
CA TYR A 6 -3.50 -2.20 -24.76
C TYR A 6 -3.68 -0.83 -24.09
N LYS A 7 -4.47 0.02 -24.71
CA LYS A 7 -5.06 1.14 -23.99
C LYS A 7 -6.02 0.52 -23.00
N VAL A 8 -5.58 0.44 -21.74
CA VAL A 8 -6.46 0.11 -20.64
C VAL A 8 -7.61 1.12 -20.68
N LYS A 9 -8.78 0.69 -21.15
CA LYS A 9 -10.01 1.43 -20.89
C LYS A 9 -10.22 1.28 -19.40
N GLU A 10 -9.81 2.28 -18.62
CA GLU A 10 -10.30 2.42 -17.26
C GLU A 10 -11.82 2.35 -17.35
N SER A 11 -12.42 1.33 -16.72
CA SER A 11 -13.86 1.30 -16.57
C SER A 11 -14.21 2.56 -15.79
N GLU A 12 -15.07 3.41 -16.36
CA GLU A 12 -15.39 4.75 -15.85
C GLU A 12 -16.25 4.73 -14.57
N THR A 13 -16.47 3.58 -13.97
CA THR A 13 -17.10 3.51 -12.65
C THR A 13 -16.08 3.91 -11.61
N ASP A 14 -16.02 5.19 -11.33
CA ASP A 14 -15.33 5.69 -10.15
C ASP A 14 -16.00 5.05 -8.92
N LEU A 15 -15.24 4.24 -8.19
CA LEU A 15 -15.64 3.89 -6.84
C LEU A 15 -15.64 5.20 -6.04
N ASP A 16 -16.70 5.44 -5.29
CA ASP A 16 -16.64 6.43 -4.23
C ASP A 16 -16.11 5.73 -2.97
N PRO A 17 -14.83 5.90 -2.62
CA PRO A 17 -14.23 5.18 -1.50
C PRO A 17 -14.85 5.55 -0.15
N TYR A 18 -15.51 6.70 -0.06
CA TYR A 18 -16.19 7.15 1.16
C TYR A 18 -17.61 6.59 1.30
N SER A 19 -18.24 6.20 0.19
CA SER A 19 -19.56 5.58 0.19
C SER A 19 -19.51 4.06 -0.01
N THR A 20 -18.36 3.52 -0.42
CA THR A 20 -18.19 2.10 -0.69
C THR A 20 -17.99 1.36 0.62
N SER A 21 -18.93 0.48 0.96
CA SER A 21 -18.77 -0.48 2.03
C SER A 21 -17.91 -1.65 1.58
N PHE A 22 -17.33 -2.41 2.51
CA PHE A 22 -16.63 -3.66 2.18
C PHE A 22 -17.56 -4.67 1.48
N ASP A 23 -18.86 -4.63 1.77
CA ASP A 23 -19.87 -5.49 1.16
C ASP A 23 -19.99 -5.25 -0.34
N ASP A 24 -19.73 -4.04 -0.83
CA ASP A 24 -19.76 -3.69 -2.25
C ASP A 24 -18.54 -4.20 -3.03
N ILE A 25 -17.44 -4.54 -2.34
CA ILE A 25 -16.18 -4.97 -2.94
C ILE A 25 -15.97 -6.47 -2.81
N GLY A 26 -16.49 -7.08 -1.76
CA GLY A 26 -16.33 -8.51 -1.46
C GLY A 26 -17.24 -8.93 -0.32
N GLU A 27 -17.22 -10.20 0.03
CA GLU A 27 -18.16 -10.85 0.96
C GLU A 27 -18.04 -10.39 2.44
N GLY A 28 -17.72 -9.13 2.70
CA GLY A 28 -17.83 -8.51 4.03
C GLY A 28 -16.88 -9.06 5.11
N ARG A 29 -15.80 -9.71 4.71
CA ARG A 29 -14.87 -10.33 5.67
C ARG A 29 -13.64 -9.48 6.04
N PHE A 30 -13.49 -8.29 5.45
CA PHE A 30 -12.33 -7.46 5.72
C PHE A 30 -12.43 -6.72 7.05
N PHE A 31 -11.41 -6.86 7.88
CA PHE A 31 -11.18 -6.07 9.09
C PHE A 31 -12.32 -6.09 10.11
N GLN A 32 -13.16 -7.12 10.14
CA GLN A 32 -14.21 -7.24 11.12
C GLN A 32 -13.63 -7.70 12.46
N SER A 33 -13.81 -6.87 13.47
CA SER A 33 -13.47 -7.18 14.84
C SER A 33 -14.63 -6.79 15.74
N GLU A 34 -14.94 -7.62 16.72
CA GLU A 34 -15.92 -7.30 17.79
C GLU A 34 -15.35 -6.34 18.83
N TYR A 35 -14.06 -6.05 18.78
CA TYR A 35 -13.38 -5.20 19.75
C TYR A 35 -13.47 -3.73 19.35
N PRO A 36 -13.72 -2.85 20.35
CA PRO A 36 -13.70 -1.41 20.09
C PRO A 36 -12.28 -0.95 19.74
N VAL A 37 -12.20 0.09 18.93
CA VAL A 37 -10.95 0.76 18.58
C VAL A 37 -11.10 2.26 18.74
N ASP A 38 -10.02 2.91 19.15
CA ASP A 38 -9.89 4.36 19.06
C ASP A 38 -9.25 4.75 17.72
N LYS A 39 -9.71 5.87 17.15
CA LYS A 39 -9.19 6.38 15.88
C LYS A 39 -8.82 7.84 16.02
N GLU A 40 -7.60 8.16 15.67
CA GLU A 40 -7.10 9.52 15.62
C GLU A 40 -6.45 9.84 14.27
N ARG A 41 -6.36 11.13 13.96
CA ARG A 41 -5.69 11.62 12.74
C ARG A 41 -4.63 12.63 13.13
N TYR A 42 -3.51 12.57 12.45
CA TYR A 42 -2.48 13.59 12.55
C TYR A 42 -1.88 13.90 11.18
N THR A 43 -1.39 15.11 11.04
CA THR A 43 -0.87 15.61 9.76
C THR A 43 0.63 15.43 9.66
N ILE A 44 1.10 14.92 8.52
CA ILE A 44 2.51 14.91 8.13
C ILE A 44 2.79 15.89 7.00
N ASN A 45 4.05 16.25 6.79
CA ASN A 45 4.49 17.25 5.79
C ASN A 45 3.81 18.61 5.95
N GLN A 46 3.51 19.00 7.18
CA GLN A 46 2.72 20.18 7.51
C GLN A 46 3.28 21.47 6.89
N GLY A 47 2.41 22.24 6.24
CA GLY A 47 2.76 23.51 5.61
C GLY A 47 3.50 23.39 4.27
N ASN A 48 3.73 22.17 3.77
CA ASN A 48 4.34 21.92 2.46
C ASN A 48 3.31 21.39 1.45
N MET A 49 3.71 21.33 0.18
CA MET A 49 2.90 20.68 -0.85
C MET A 49 2.66 19.21 -0.49
N GLY A 50 1.42 18.78 -0.65
CA GLY A 50 1.05 17.38 -0.34
C GLY A 50 0.92 17.09 1.16
N GLU A 51 0.75 18.13 1.99
CA GLU A 51 0.30 17.92 3.37
C GLU A 51 -0.86 16.93 3.40
N THR A 52 -0.73 15.88 4.20
CA THR A 52 -1.70 14.80 4.26
C THR A 52 -1.82 14.24 5.68
N GLU A 53 -2.86 13.47 5.91
CA GLU A 53 -3.15 12.89 7.21
C GLU A 53 -2.76 11.40 7.25
N VAL A 54 -2.27 10.99 8.40
CA VAL A 54 -2.15 9.58 8.79
C VAL A 54 -3.27 9.27 9.76
N ILE A 55 -3.92 8.16 9.56
CA ILE A 55 -4.92 7.63 10.49
C ILE A 55 -4.26 6.59 11.35
N HIS A 56 -4.41 6.73 12.65
CA HIS A 56 -3.99 5.76 13.64
C HIS A 56 -5.23 5.10 14.23
N ILE A 57 -5.32 3.79 14.09
CA ILE A 57 -6.34 2.93 14.68
C ILE A 57 -5.67 2.13 15.79
N HIS A 58 -6.13 2.31 17.01
CA HIS A 58 -5.56 1.70 18.19
C HIS A 58 -6.56 0.77 18.86
N SER A 59 -6.12 -0.43 19.25
CA SER A 59 -6.85 -1.36 20.11
C SER A 59 -6.32 -1.27 21.54
N ASP A 60 -7.23 -1.39 22.52
CA ASP A 60 -6.82 -1.48 23.95
C ASP A 60 -5.97 -2.73 24.25
N ASN A 61 -5.97 -3.71 23.36
CA ASN A 61 -5.18 -4.93 23.52
C ASN A 61 -3.79 -4.75 22.93
N PRO A 62 -2.72 -5.02 23.67
CA PRO A 62 -1.37 -4.97 23.13
C PRO A 62 -1.19 -5.91 21.94
N GLY A 63 -0.45 -5.49 20.96
CA GLY A 63 -0.19 -6.27 19.73
C GLY A 63 0.84 -5.61 18.83
N PRO A 64 1.00 -6.12 17.62
CA PRO A 64 1.95 -5.57 16.65
C PRO A 64 1.52 -4.20 16.14
N ILE A 65 2.47 -3.49 15.56
CA ILE A 65 2.28 -2.20 14.91
C ILE A 65 2.48 -2.39 13.41
N ILE A 66 1.44 -2.15 12.62
CA ILE A 66 1.50 -2.23 11.16
C ILE A 66 1.32 -0.83 10.56
N TYR A 67 2.16 -0.48 9.59
CA TYR A 67 2.06 0.78 8.88
C TYR A 67 1.75 0.54 7.40
N ILE A 68 0.68 1.14 6.90
CA ILE A 68 0.25 1.03 5.50
C ILE A 68 0.49 2.36 4.81
N VAL A 69 1.24 2.33 3.71
CA VAL A 69 1.41 3.46 2.80
C VAL A 69 0.73 3.11 1.48
N ALA A 70 -0.25 3.88 1.08
CA ALA A 70 -1.01 3.63 -0.13
C ALA A 70 -0.99 4.84 -1.06
N GLY A 71 -0.76 4.59 -2.36
CA GLY A 71 -0.79 5.64 -3.37
C GLY A 71 0.43 6.57 -3.37
N VAL A 72 1.62 6.02 -3.25
CA VAL A 72 2.90 6.75 -3.50
C VAL A 72 2.94 7.27 -4.94
N HIS A 73 2.30 6.57 -5.88
CA HIS A 73 1.98 7.08 -7.21
C HIS A 73 0.51 7.47 -7.28
N GLY A 74 0.23 8.71 -7.70
CA GLY A 74 -1.13 9.26 -7.64
C GLY A 74 -2.10 8.70 -8.68
N ASP A 75 -1.61 8.08 -9.76
CA ASP A 75 -2.43 7.44 -10.78
C ASP A 75 -2.76 5.96 -10.46
N GLU A 76 -2.25 5.42 -9.37
CA GLU A 76 -2.47 4.06 -8.91
C GLU A 76 -3.71 4.00 -7.98
N ARG A 77 -4.88 4.07 -8.62
CA ARG A 77 -6.15 4.35 -7.95
C ARG A 77 -6.60 3.26 -6.98
N ALA A 78 -6.45 2.00 -7.35
CA ALA A 78 -6.87 0.91 -6.50
C ALA A 78 -6.07 0.85 -5.19
N ALA A 79 -4.79 1.19 -5.24
CA ALA A 79 -3.94 1.25 -4.06
C ALA A 79 -4.46 2.26 -3.03
N TRP A 80 -4.65 3.53 -3.44
CA TRP A 80 -5.11 4.53 -2.47
C TRP A 80 -6.61 4.45 -2.16
N TYR A 81 -7.46 3.87 -3.03
CA TYR A 81 -8.83 3.53 -2.67
C TYR A 81 -8.88 2.46 -1.57
N ALA A 82 -8.06 1.40 -1.69
CA ALA A 82 -7.94 0.41 -0.63
C ALA A 82 -7.53 1.06 0.70
N GLY A 83 -6.54 1.98 0.68
CA GLY A 83 -6.13 2.74 1.86
C GLY A 83 -7.26 3.53 2.50
N ILE A 84 -8.06 4.25 1.71
CA ILE A 84 -9.22 5.01 2.22
C ILE A 84 -10.30 4.08 2.80
N ILE A 85 -10.57 2.94 2.16
CA ILE A 85 -11.54 1.97 2.67
C ILE A 85 -11.08 1.43 4.03
N MET A 86 -9.79 1.17 4.19
CA MET A 86 -9.20 0.70 5.46
C MET A 86 -9.29 1.69 6.62
N GLU A 87 -9.60 2.98 6.38
CA GLU A 87 -9.87 3.94 7.46
C GLU A 87 -11.04 3.51 8.34
N ASN A 88 -11.90 2.64 7.83
CA ASN A 88 -13.03 2.06 8.58
C ASN A 88 -12.68 0.76 9.30
N ALA A 89 -11.44 0.27 9.19
CA ALA A 89 -11.02 -0.96 9.82
C ALA A 89 -11.22 -0.95 11.34
N THR A 90 -11.40 -2.14 11.89
CA THR A 90 -11.33 -2.42 13.31
C THR A 90 -10.33 -3.55 13.53
N ILE A 91 -9.55 -3.45 14.60
CA ILE A 91 -8.51 -4.42 14.94
C ILE A 91 -8.72 -4.96 16.36
N ARG A 92 -8.38 -6.22 16.55
CA ARG A 92 -8.47 -6.90 17.84
C ARG A 92 -7.33 -6.52 18.79
N SER A 93 -6.15 -6.26 18.24
CA SER A 93 -4.94 -5.97 19.00
C SER A 93 -3.96 -5.09 18.23
N GLY A 94 -3.13 -4.35 18.95
CA GLY A 94 -2.06 -3.54 18.38
C GLY A 94 -2.50 -2.21 17.76
N ASP A 95 -1.70 -1.72 16.83
CA ASP A 95 -1.83 -0.41 16.21
C ASP A 95 -1.74 -0.51 14.70
N LEU A 96 -2.67 0.12 14.00
CA LEU A 96 -2.68 0.21 12.53
C LEU A 96 -2.57 1.67 12.11
N TYR A 97 -1.51 2.01 11.39
CA TYR A 97 -1.30 3.31 10.78
C TYR A 97 -1.60 3.27 9.30
N ILE A 98 -2.37 4.21 8.78
CA ILE A 98 -2.77 4.27 7.38
C ILE A 98 -2.50 5.65 6.81
N LEU A 99 -1.65 5.72 5.79
CA LEU A 99 -1.37 6.91 5.01
C LEU A 99 -1.94 6.72 3.60
N SER A 100 -3.04 7.39 3.28
CA SER A 100 -3.69 7.28 1.95
C SER A 100 -4.47 8.54 1.58
N PRO A 101 -4.27 9.11 0.37
CA PRO A 101 -3.16 8.84 -0.52
C PRO A 101 -1.85 9.49 -0.06
N ALA A 102 -0.74 8.78 -0.12
CA ALA A 102 0.59 9.32 0.20
C ALA A 102 0.99 10.44 -0.77
N ASN A 103 0.65 10.31 -2.04
CA ASN A 103 0.84 11.32 -3.08
C ASN A 103 -0.49 12.04 -3.37
N LYS A 104 -0.99 12.80 -2.39
CA LYS A 104 -2.24 13.54 -2.52
C LYS A 104 -2.28 14.45 -3.76
N PRO A 105 -1.24 15.28 -4.06
CA PRO A 105 -1.25 16.11 -5.26
C PRO A 105 -1.27 15.31 -6.57
N GLY A 106 -0.65 14.16 -6.60
CA GLY A 106 -0.68 13.24 -7.74
C GLY A 106 -2.05 12.58 -7.90
N ALA A 107 -2.64 12.12 -6.80
CA ALA A 107 -3.96 11.49 -6.79
C ALA A 107 -5.06 12.46 -7.30
N GLU A 108 -5.06 13.70 -6.84
CA GLU A 108 -5.97 14.76 -7.30
C GLU A 108 -5.87 15.02 -8.82
N ARG A 109 -4.67 14.90 -9.37
CA ARG A 109 -4.40 15.09 -10.80
C ARG A 109 -4.42 13.79 -11.61
N ARG A 110 -4.65 12.65 -10.97
CA ARG A 110 -4.53 11.32 -11.58
C ARG A 110 -3.18 11.15 -12.33
N ASN A 111 -2.11 11.55 -11.67
CA ASN A 111 -0.76 11.56 -12.22
C ASN A 111 0.18 10.77 -11.32
N ARG A 112 1.05 9.96 -11.92
CA ARG A 112 2.06 9.18 -11.20
C ARG A 112 2.94 10.05 -10.30
N TYR A 113 3.38 11.18 -10.85
CA TYR A 113 4.37 12.02 -10.20
C TYR A 113 3.77 12.94 -9.13
N PHE A 114 4.58 13.20 -8.10
CA PHE A 114 4.20 14.09 -7.00
C PHE A 114 4.04 15.54 -7.46
N TYR A 115 5.09 16.08 -8.11
CA TYR A 115 5.07 17.42 -8.71
C TYR A 115 5.95 17.41 -9.95
N SER A 116 5.47 17.98 -11.06
CA SER A 116 6.17 17.95 -12.34
C SER A 116 6.55 16.50 -12.73
N SER A 117 7.82 16.17 -12.83
CA SER A 117 8.35 14.82 -13.12
C SER A 117 9.00 14.14 -11.89
N GLN A 118 8.72 14.64 -10.65
CA GLN A 118 9.33 14.11 -9.43
C GLN A 118 8.61 12.82 -9.02
N ASP A 119 9.31 11.71 -9.08
CA ASP A 119 8.81 10.41 -8.65
C ASP A 119 9.04 10.25 -7.13
N LEU A 120 7.94 10.25 -6.36
CA LEU A 120 8.00 10.10 -4.90
C LEU A 120 8.67 8.77 -4.51
N ASN A 121 8.40 7.68 -5.27
CA ASN A 121 9.00 6.37 -5.03
C ASN A 121 10.45 6.23 -5.55
N ARG A 122 11.13 7.34 -5.78
CA ARG A 122 12.58 7.45 -6.06
C ARG A 122 13.22 8.51 -5.17
N SER A 123 12.46 9.08 -4.24
CA SER A 123 12.89 10.22 -3.43
C SER A 123 13.21 9.86 -1.98
N PHE A 124 12.98 8.62 -1.54
CA PHE A 124 13.28 8.18 -0.18
C PHE A 124 14.79 8.05 0.08
N PRO A 125 15.28 8.39 1.31
CA PRO A 125 14.54 8.81 2.50
C PRO A 125 14.11 10.28 2.49
N GLY A 126 14.42 11.03 1.45
CA GLY A 126 14.06 12.43 1.31
C GLY A 126 14.96 13.41 2.06
N SER A 127 14.58 14.70 2.00
CA SER A 127 15.30 15.80 2.63
C SER A 127 14.38 16.99 2.88
N LEU A 128 14.51 17.66 4.03
CA LEU A 128 13.75 18.89 4.34
C LEU A 128 14.08 20.05 3.38
N ASP A 129 15.32 20.10 2.89
CA ASP A 129 15.80 21.15 1.98
C ASP A 129 15.74 20.71 0.51
N GLY A 130 15.10 19.56 0.24
CA GLY A 130 15.00 18.98 -1.09
C GLY A 130 13.82 19.50 -1.92
N THR A 131 13.58 18.82 -3.02
CA THR A 131 12.39 19.02 -3.86
C THR A 131 11.11 18.69 -3.10
N GLU A 132 9.96 19.05 -3.65
CA GLU A 132 8.67 18.78 -2.99
C GLU A 132 8.44 17.27 -2.76
N ALA A 133 8.87 16.42 -3.70
CA ALA A 133 8.81 14.96 -3.50
C ALA A 133 9.79 14.49 -2.42
N GLU A 134 11.00 15.05 -2.33
CA GLU A 134 11.95 14.71 -1.27
C GLU A 134 11.49 15.17 0.11
N LYS A 135 10.79 16.31 0.22
CA LYS A 135 10.18 16.76 1.48
C LYS A 135 9.09 15.80 1.94
N MET A 136 8.23 15.36 1.01
CA MET A 136 7.19 14.39 1.31
C MET A 136 7.78 13.02 1.68
N ALA A 137 8.76 12.53 0.91
CA ALA A 137 9.47 11.29 1.22
C ALA A 137 10.12 11.34 2.60
N TYR A 138 10.73 12.49 2.96
CA TYR A 138 11.30 12.71 4.27
C TYR A 138 10.23 12.65 5.37
N ALA A 139 9.09 13.31 5.19
CA ALA A 139 8.00 13.30 6.16
C ALA A 139 7.47 11.87 6.41
N ILE A 140 7.24 11.10 5.35
CA ILE A 140 6.82 9.69 5.44
C ILE A 140 7.89 8.86 6.16
N PHE A 141 9.15 8.98 5.76
CA PHE A 141 10.25 8.21 6.34
C PHE A 141 10.45 8.50 7.83
N GLN A 142 10.37 9.78 8.24
CA GLN A 142 10.49 10.17 9.65
C GLN A 142 9.28 9.70 10.46
N ASP A 143 8.09 9.67 9.88
CA ASP A 143 6.90 9.17 10.56
C ASP A 143 7.00 7.66 10.79
N ILE A 144 7.35 6.87 9.78
CA ILE A 144 7.61 5.43 9.94
C ILE A 144 8.70 5.19 10.98
N LYS A 145 9.79 5.97 10.94
CA LYS A 145 10.88 5.87 11.94
C LYS A 145 10.41 6.19 13.36
N ARG A 146 9.50 7.16 13.54
CA ARG A 146 8.92 7.53 14.84
C ARG A 146 7.98 6.47 15.38
N VAL A 147 7.17 5.88 14.50
CA VAL A 147 6.19 4.84 14.83
C VAL A 147 6.87 3.51 15.16
N GLU A 148 8.01 3.22 14.53
CA GLU A 148 8.76 1.96 14.69
C GLU A 148 7.87 0.72 14.46
N PRO A 149 7.15 0.61 13.31
CA PRO A 149 6.25 -0.51 13.09
C PRO A 149 7.02 -1.83 12.95
N ASP A 150 6.35 -2.93 13.31
CA ASP A 150 6.86 -4.28 13.12
C ASP A 150 6.86 -4.66 11.64
N PHE A 151 5.99 -4.04 10.84
CA PHE A 151 5.85 -4.33 9.42
C PHE A 151 5.28 -3.13 8.64
N VAL A 152 5.70 -2.97 7.38
CA VAL A 152 5.16 -1.96 6.47
C VAL A 152 4.56 -2.60 5.22
N LEU A 153 3.36 -2.19 4.86
CA LEU A 153 2.73 -2.48 3.57
C LEU A 153 2.78 -1.25 2.68
N ASP A 154 3.26 -1.42 1.44
CA ASP A 154 3.37 -0.38 0.43
C ASP A 154 2.47 -0.76 -0.76
N LEU A 155 1.32 -0.08 -0.92
CA LEU A 155 0.30 -0.46 -1.89
C LEU A 155 0.47 0.28 -3.21
N HIS A 156 0.59 -0.48 -4.30
CA HIS A 156 0.89 -0.02 -5.64
C HIS A 156 0.07 -0.72 -6.73
N GLU A 157 0.20 -0.25 -7.97
CA GLU A 157 -0.37 -0.88 -9.15
C GLU A 157 0.64 -0.92 -10.30
N ALA A 158 0.77 -2.08 -10.94
CA ALA A 158 1.60 -2.28 -12.11
C ALA A 158 0.83 -2.10 -13.44
N ILE A 159 1.47 -1.46 -14.42
CA ILE A 159 0.85 -1.18 -15.72
C ILE A 159 0.90 -2.39 -16.66
N VAL A 160 1.89 -3.26 -16.52
CA VAL A 160 2.18 -4.34 -17.46
C VAL A 160 2.04 -5.69 -16.80
N TYR A 161 1.39 -6.63 -17.48
CA TYR A 161 1.27 -8.02 -17.06
C TYR A 161 2.59 -8.76 -17.25
N THR A 162 2.94 -9.61 -16.29
CA THR A 162 4.22 -10.32 -16.28
C THR A 162 4.19 -11.52 -17.22
N GLU A 163 4.65 -11.35 -18.46
CA GLU A 163 5.21 -12.45 -19.24
C GLU A 163 6.65 -12.08 -19.64
N GLY A 164 7.56 -12.05 -18.69
CA GLY A 164 8.95 -11.71 -18.94
C GLY A 164 9.60 -10.96 -17.78
N ARG A 165 10.91 -10.95 -17.75
CA ARG A 165 11.74 -10.53 -16.60
C ARG A 165 11.71 -9.05 -16.25
N ASP A 166 11.05 -8.21 -17.03
CA ASP A 166 11.15 -6.75 -16.91
C ASP A 166 9.82 -6.05 -16.56
N PHE A 167 8.74 -6.79 -16.33
CA PHE A 167 7.43 -6.20 -16.13
C PHE A 167 6.72 -6.77 -14.90
N LEU A 168 6.10 -5.88 -14.12
CA LEU A 168 5.31 -6.24 -12.95
C LEU A 168 3.83 -6.33 -13.35
N GLY A 169 3.21 -7.48 -13.08
CA GLY A 169 1.76 -7.66 -13.04
C GLY A 169 1.28 -7.64 -11.60
N SER A 170 0.39 -8.56 -11.21
CA SER A 170 0.12 -8.79 -9.81
C SER A 170 1.35 -9.44 -9.17
N THR A 171 2.03 -8.73 -8.28
CA THR A 171 3.35 -9.10 -7.77
C THR A 171 3.56 -8.62 -6.35
N TYR A 172 4.15 -9.46 -5.53
CA TYR A 172 4.71 -9.03 -4.24
C TYR A 172 6.19 -8.68 -4.40
N ILE A 173 6.57 -7.49 -3.95
CA ILE A 173 7.98 -7.06 -3.92
C ILE A 173 8.45 -7.07 -2.47
N PHE A 174 9.41 -7.96 -2.18
CA PHE A 174 9.96 -8.11 -0.85
C PHE A 174 11.18 -7.24 -0.65
N SER A 175 11.31 -6.74 0.56
CA SER A 175 12.50 -5.97 0.93
C SER A 175 13.67 -6.87 1.35
N ASP A 176 13.47 -7.69 2.36
CA ASP A 176 14.49 -8.57 2.95
C ASP A 176 13.82 -9.87 3.41
N LEU A 177 14.15 -10.98 2.74
CA LEU A 177 13.56 -12.29 3.03
C LEU A 177 13.96 -12.83 4.41
N ASP A 178 15.12 -12.47 4.91
CA ASP A 178 15.57 -12.94 6.24
C ASP A 178 14.68 -12.39 7.36
N LEU A 179 14.00 -11.26 7.10
CA LEU A 179 13.10 -10.62 8.06
C LEU A 179 11.64 -11.12 7.98
N MET A 180 11.26 -11.79 6.89
CA MET A 180 9.85 -12.10 6.64
C MET A 180 9.61 -13.41 5.88
N SER A 181 10.53 -14.35 5.92
CA SER A 181 10.47 -15.56 5.08
C SER A 181 9.15 -16.35 5.23
N ASP A 182 8.66 -16.52 6.44
CA ASP A 182 7.47 -17.34 6.70
C ASP A 182 6.22 -16.64 6.13
N LEU A 183 6.00 -15.39 6.45
CA LEU A 183 4.89 -14.59 5.88
C LEU A 183 4.94 -14.58 4.35
N PHE A 184 6.14 -14.48 3.79
CA PHE A 184 6.34 -14.49 2.35
C PHE A 184 5.83 -15.76 1.68
N PHE A 185 6.28 -16.91 2.19
CA PHE A 185 5.87 -18.20 1.63
C PHE A 185 4.37 -18.43 1.83
N ASP A 186 3.82 -18.04 2.97
CA ASP A 186 2.40 -18.17 3.25
C ASP A 186 1.56 -17.30 2.30
N LEU A 187 1.96 -16.05 2.04
CA LEU A 187 1.31 -15.18 1.04
C LEU A 187 1.31 -15.80 -0.36
N LEU A 188 2.47 -16.23 -0.84
CA LEU A 188 2.58 -16.84 -2.17
C LEU A 188 1.74 -18.10 -2.28
N TRP A 189 1.85 -18.98 -1.30
CA TRP A 189 1.11 -20.24 -1.25
C TRP A 189 -0.40 -19.98 -1.29
N ALA A 190 -0.90 -19.05 -0.48
CA ALA A 190 -2.32 -18.72 -0.44
C ALA A 190 -2.84 -18.18 -1.79
N THR A 191 -2.03 -17.41 -2.54
CA THR A 191 -2.43 -16.97 -3.88
C THR A 191 -2.41 -18.10 -4.92
N GLU A 192 -1.46 -19.05 -4.83
CA GLU A 192 -1.38 -20.21 -5.74
C GLU A 192 -2.52 -21.19 -5.51
N GLU A 193 -2.91 -21.42 -4.25
CA GLU A 193 -4.05 -22.29 -3.91
C GLU A 193 -5.43 -21.63 -4.17
N GLY A 194 -5.45 -20.36 -4.52
CA GLY A 194 -6.68 -19.59 -4.79
C GLY A 194 -7.46 -19.23 -3.51
N GLU A 195 -6.80 -19.24 -2.37
CA GLU A 195 -7.35 -18.83 -1.08
C GLU A 195 -7.25 -17.31 -0.87
N LEU A 196 -6.33 -16.66 -1.58
CA LEU A 196 -6.02 -15.23 -1.49
C LEU A 196 -5.99 -14.61 -2.88
N CYS A 197 -6.64 -13.45 -3.04
CA CYS A 197 -6.73 -12.73 -4.31
C CYS A 197 -7.42 -13.50 -5.44
N HIS A 198 -7.61 -12.85 -6.60
CA HIS A 198 -8.31 -13.46 -7.73
C HIS A 198 -7.40 -14.27 -8.66
N ASN A 199 -6.11 -14.22 -8.46
CA ASN A 199 -5.12 -14.95 -9.26
C ASN A 199 -3.79 -15.05 -8.50
N PRO A 200 -2.95 -16.01 -8.86
CA PRO A 200 -1.61 -16.10 -8.30
C PRO A 200 -0.83 -14.81 -8.50
N PHE A 201 -0.05 -14.44 -7.51
CA PHE A 201 0.89 -13.33 -7.59
C PHE A 201 2.28 -13.84 -7.91
N SER A 202 2.98 -13.15 -8.77
CA SER A 202 4.43 -13.33 -8.92
C SER A 202 5.17 -12.63 -7.77
N TYR A 203 6.49 -12.77 -7.76
CA TYR A 203 7.29 -12.13 -6.72
C TYR A 203 8.63 -11.65 -7.27
N THR A 204 9.14 -10.61 -6.66
CA THR A 204 10.47 -10.06 -6.91
C THR A 204 10.96 -9.29 -5.69
N GLY A 205 12.19 -8.84 -5.72
CA GLY A 205 12.74 -7.97 -4.67
C GLY A 205 14.25 -7.90 -4.70
N PRO A 206 14.80 -6.99 -3.93
CA PRO A 206 14.16 -5.87 -3.27
C PRO A 206 13.68 -4.79 -4.24
N GLY A 207 12.88 -3.85 -3.75
CA GLY A 207 12.49 -2.66 -4.53
C GLY A 207 13.71 -1.82 -4.94
N PRO A 208 13.57 -0.95 -5.96
CA PRO A 208 14.68 -0.14 -6.45
C PRO A 208 15.18 0.87 -5.41
N MET A 209 16.45 1.28 -5.53
CA MET A 209 17.01 2.34 -4.67
C MET A 209 16.15 3.61 -4.71
N GLY A 210 15.96 4.23 -3.56
CA GLY A 210 15.12 5.42 -3.40
C GLY A 210 13.62 5.13 -3.33
N SER A 211 13.19 3.86 -3.45
CA SER A 211 11.81 3.48 -3.14
C SER A 211 11.58 3.40 -1.63
N LEU A 212 10.32 3.48 -1.22
CA LEU A 212 9.92 3.26 0.16
C LEU A 212 10.37 1.88 0.63
N ASN A 213 10.01 0.83 -0.12
CA ASN A 213 10.36 -0.56 0.15
C ASN A 213 11.86 -0.75 0.46
N ASN A 214 12.72 -0.33 -0.46
CA ASN A 214 14.17 -0.49 -0.30
C ASN A 214 14.71 0.34 0.87
N THR A 215 14.29 1.60 0.97
CA THR A 215 14.89 2.55 1.92
C THR A 215 14.50 2.26 3.36
N VAL A 216 13.21 1.96 3.62
CA VAL A 216 12.73 1.61 4.96
C VAL A 216 13.39 0.32 5.43
N SER A 217 13.38 -0.71 4.61
CA SER A 217 14.00 -1.99 4.96
C SER A 217 15.49 -1.87 5.20
N PHE A 218 16.22 -1.21 4.31
CA PHE A 218 17.68 -1.11 4.43
C PHE A 218 18.13 -0.23 5.60
N GLN A 219 17.48 0.93 5.80
CA GLN A 219 17.91 1.91 6.80
C GLN A 219 17.30 1.69 8.18
N LEU A 220 16.03 1.28 8.26
CA LEU A 220 15.33 1.09 9.54
C LEU A 220 15.29 -0.37 10.00
N LYS A 221 15.62 -1.32 9.11
CA LYS A 221 15.53 -2.76 9.38
C LYS A 221 14.10 -3.22 9.69
N ILE A 222 13.12 -2.54 9.13
CA ILE A 222 11.71 -2.89 9.20
C ILE A 222 11.35 -3.64 7.92
N PRO A 223 10.72 -4.83 8.00
CA PRO A 223 10.29 -5.57 6.84
C PRO A 223 9.20 -4.83 6.06
N VAL A 224 9.31 -4.84 4.73
CA VAL A 224 8.36 -4.17 3.83
C VAL A 224 7.94 -5.12 2.72
N ILE A 225 6.64 -5.23 2.48
CA ILE A 225 6.09 -5.83 1.26
C ILE A 225 5.41 -4.73 0.45
N THR A 226 5.78 -4.61 -0.84
CA THR A 226 5.00 -3.83 -1.79
C THR A 226 4.02 -4.78 -2.49
N VAL A 227 2.75 -4.42 -2.48
CA VAL A 227 1.67 -5.15 -3.15
C VAL A 227 1.37 -4.45 -4.46
N GLU A 228 1.73 -5.07 -5.58
CA GLU A 228 1.41 -4.57 -6.92
C GLU A 228 0.19 -5.29 -7.47
N THR A 229 -0.86 -4.57 -7.85
CA THR A 229 -1.98 -5.16 -8.59
C THR A 229 -1.97 -4.74 -10.06
N PHE A 230 -2.34 -5.65 -10.96
CA PHE A 230 -2.26 -5.37 -12.40
C PHE A 230 -3.38 -4.43 -12.86
N ARG A 231 -3.03 -3.26 -13.38
CA ARG A 231 -3.96 -2.21 -13.83
C ARG A 231 -4.87 -2.60 -15.00
N GLY A 232 -4.61 -3.71 -15.67
CA GLY A 232 -5.48 -4.26 -16.70
C GLY A 232 -6.75 -4.93 -16.19
N PHE A 233 -6.82 -5.22 -14.88
CA PHE A 233 -8.04 -5.74 -14.27
C PHE A 233 -9.03 -4.63 -13.91
N ASP A 234 -10.30 -5.02 -13.71
CA ASP A 234 -11.33 -4.12 -13.18
C ASP A 234 -10.90 -3.50 -11.84
N ILE A 235 -11.28 -2.25 -11.61
CA ILE A 235 -10.82 -1.52 -10.43
C ILE A 235 -11.32 -2.16 -9.12
N LYS A 236 -12.54 -2.70 -9.08
CA LYS A 236 -13.06 -3.38 -7.89
C LYS A 236 -12.23 -4.61 -7.55
N ARG A 237 -11.85 -5.40 -8.58
CA ARG A 237 -10.96 -6.54 -8.41
C ARG A 237 -9.61 -6.13 -7.83
N ARG A 238 -9.01 -5.07 -8.38
CA ARG A 238 -7.71 -4.57 -7.90
C ARG A 238 -7.77 -4.08 -6.47
N VAL A 239 -8.83 -3.34 -6.11
CA VAL A 239 -9.06 -2.90 -4.72
C VAL A 239 -9.26 -4.10 -3.81
N TYR A 240 -10.04 -5.10 -4.25
CA TYR A 240 -10.22 -6.34 -3.51
C TYR A 240 -8.88 -7.05 -3.25
N ASP A 241 -8.07 -7.26 -4.28
CA ASP A 241 -6.78 -7.94 -4.15
C ASP A 241 -5.80 -7.18 -3.22
N GLN A 242 -5.85 -5.84 -3.19
CA GLN A 242 -5.12 -5.03 -2.22
C GLN A 242 -5.61 -5.28 -0.78
N LEU A 243 -6.92 -5.20 -0.57
CA LEU A 243 -7.53 -5.39 0.74
C LEU A 243 -7.32 -6.82 1.26
N ASP A 244 -7.46 -7.81 0.39
CA ASP A 244 -7.27 -9.22 0.71
C ASP A 244 -5.82 -9.50 1.16
N SER A 245 -4.84 -8.93 0.44
CA SER A 245 -3.43 -9.00 0.83
C SER A 245 -3.16 -8.35 2.20
N VAL A 246 -3.78 -7.20 2.45
CA VAL A 246 -3.65 -6.53 3.76
C VAL A 246 -4.30 -7.35 4.86
N GLN A 247 -5.52 -7.85 4.63
CA GLN A 247 -6.22 -8.72 5.59
C GLN A 247 -5.37 -9.91 5.97
N PHE A 248 -4.75 -10.59 4.99
CA PHE A 248 -3.88 -11.73 5.23
C PHE A 248 -2.70 -11.36 6.15
N VAL A 249 -2.08 -10.21 5.93
CA VAL A 249 -0.98 -9.75 6.80
C VAL A 249 -1.48 -9.43 8.20
N LEU A 250 -2.63 -8.78 8.35
CA LEU A 250 -3.20 -8.48 9.67
C LEU A 250 -3.60 -9.76 10.42
N ASP A 251 -4.16 -10.76 9.71
CA ASP A 251 -4.46 -12.08 10.25
C ASP A 251 -3.18 -12.81 10.71
N TYR A 252 -2.14 -12.81 9.88
CA TYR A 252 -0.84 -13.41 10.20
C TYR A 252 -0.25 -12.85 11.50
N TYR A 253 -0.38 -11.53 11.69
CA TYR A 253 0.07 -10.86 12.92
C TYR A 253 -0.95 -10.94 14.06
N GLY A 254 -2.10 -11.58 13.86
CA GLY A 254 -3.14 -11.74 14.87
C GLY A 254 -3.86 -10.47 15.26
N MET A 255 -3.94 -9.50 14.34
CA MET A 255 -4.59 -8.20 14.59
C MET A 255 -6.10 -8.22 14.34
N VAL A 256 -6.62 -9.15 13.56
CA VAL A 256 -8.04 -9.25 13.16
C VAL A 256 -8.58 -10.65 13.36
#